data_1393085e25b44df0164d9ed9f2de3587
#
_entry.id   1393085e25b44df0164d9ed9f2de3587
#
_cell.length_a   1.000
_cell.length_b   1.000
_cell.length_c   1.000
_cell.angle_alpha   90.00
_cell.angle_beta   90.00
_cell.angle_gamma   90.00
#
_symmetry.space_group_name_H-M   'P 1'
#
loop_
_entity.id
_entity.type
_entity.pdbx_description
1 polymer ?
#
loop_
_entity_poly.entity_id
_entity_poly.type
_entity_poly.pdbx_seq_one_letter_code
_entity_poly.pdbx_strand_id
1 'polypeptide(L)'
;PLRGRSWVVHLHGHGSSGDQIFTRPDIRDLWLSHYRALGLGVLSPNLRGNAWMCPEAVEDLHGLLACVRREYDVRDFLLLSGSMGGTGNLVYAVRHPADVAAVAALCPVTDIASYHAWCDSHPGGVRDEIRLAIEAAYGGRPEQQPDRYAAHSVTRHAEALTMPVFLSHATGDDVIPVQQSRDLRRRLPGASNLTYVEIEGGDHDTPLHKSGMLEWLDRGIVD
;
A
#
# COMPACT_ATOMS: atom_id res chain seq x y z
N PRO A 1 6.20 -16.40 16.99
CA PRO A 1 7.25 -15.61 16.34
C PRO A 1 7.24 -15.82 14.83
N LEU A 2 7.24 -14.76 14.05
CA LEU A 2 7.15 -14.72 12.58
C LEU A 2 8.39 -15.26 11.85
N ARG A 3 9.38 -15.79 12.55
CA ARG A 3 10.69 -16.11 11.98
C ARG A 3 10.65 -17.24 10.94
N GLY A 4 11.20 -16.96 9.76
CA GLY A 4 11.50 -17.92 8.70
C GLY A 4 10.32 -18.30 7.78
N ARG A 5 9.07 -18.07 8.20
CA ARG A 5 7.84 -18.39 7.42
C ARG A 5 6.97 -17.18 7.13
N SER A 6 7.40 -15.99 7.52
CA SER A 6 6.72 -14.73 7.26
C SER A 6 7.53 -13.90 6.30
N TRP A 7 6.86 -13.37 5.29
CA TRP A 7 7.50 -12.59 4.23
C TRP A 7 6.84 -11.22 4.12
N VAL A 8 7.67 -10.21 3.93
CA VAL A 8 7.21 -8.87 3.53
C VAL A 8 6.97 -8.86 2.03
N VAL A 9 5.80 -8.36 1.64
CA VAL A 9 5.50 -7.98 0.26
C VAL A 9 5.66 -6.46 0.18
N HIS A 10 6.67 -6.02 -0.56
CA HIS A 10 6.94 -4.61 -0.81
C HIS A 10 6.56 -4.25 -2.24
N LEU A 11 5.56 -3.40 -2.39
CA LEU A 11 5.14 -2.86 -3.69
C LEU A 11 5.78 -1.49 -3.89
N HIS A 12 6.33 -1.28 -5.07
CA HIS A 12 7.05 -0.03 -5.39
C HIS A 12 6.12 1.18 -5.56
N GLY A 13 6.68 2.38 -5.45
CA GLY A 13 6.01 3.65 -5.71
C GLY A 13 5.86 3.93 -7.22
N HIS A 14 5.02 4.94 -7.56
CA HIS A 14 4.84 5.39 -8.94
C HIS A 14 6.18 5.84 -9.54
N GLY A 15 6.43 5.48 -10.80
CA GLY A 15 7.68 5.80 -11.50
C GLY A 15 8.88 4.93 -11.10
N SER A 16 8.69 3.93 -10.24
CA SER A 16 9.72 2.98 -9.83
C SER A 16 9.44 1.56 -10.38
N SER A 17 10.16 0.57 -9.87
CA SER A 17 10.06 -0.83 -10.27
C SER A 17 10.26 -1.77 -9.08
N GLY A 18 10.06 -3.07 -9.28
CA GLY A 18 10.17 -4.08 -8.23
C GLY A 18 11.53 -4.14 -7.52
N ASP A 19 12.56 -3.53 -8.05
CA ASP A 19 13.87 -3.43 -7.39
C ASP A 19 14.01 -2.25 -6.40
N GLN A 20 12.99 -1.39 -6.25
CA GLN A 20 13.05 -0.18 -5.44
C GLN A 20 13.58 -0.42 -4.02
N ILE A 21 13.10 -1.46 -3.34
CA ILE A 21 13.54 -1.77 -1.96
C ILE A 21 15.02 -2.12 -1.87
N PHE A 22 15.64 -2.53 -2.99
CA PHE A 22 17.06 -2.89 -3.07
C PHE A 22 17.94 -1.75 -3.57
N THR A 23 17.39 -0.81 -4.32
CA THR A 23 18.13 0.22 -5.05
C THR A 23 17.96 1.61 -4.47
N ARG A 24 16.79 1.96 -3.89
CA ARG A 24 16.55 3.25 -3.24
C ARG A 24 17.21 3.26 -1.85
N PRO A 25 18.29 4.06 -1.61
CA PRO A 25 19.14 3.91 -0.43
C PRO A 25 18.42 4.12 0.89
N ASP A 26 17.54 5.12 0.98
CA ASP A 26 16.79 5.46 2.18
C ASP A 26 15.84 4.33 2.62
N ILE A 27 15.15 3.68 1.67
CA ILE A 27 14.29 2.51 1.93
C ILE A 27 15.14 1.26 2.18
N ARG A 28 16.17 1.01 1.36
CA ARG A 28 17.05 -0.14 1.50
C ARG A 28 17.73 -0.17 2.87
N ASP A 29 18.33 0.96 3.26
CA ASP A 29 19.16 1.01 4.45
C ASP A 29 18.32 1.02 5.74
N LEU A 30 17.08 1.49 5.67
CA LEU A 30 16.16 1.51 6.79
C LEU A 30 15.28 0.24 6.83
N TRP A 31 14.44 0.02 5.82
CA TRP A 31 13.41 -1.02 5.85
C TRP A 31 13.97 -2.42 5.58
N LEU A 32 14.73 -2.58 4.48
CA LEU A 32 15.28 -3.89 4.13
C LEU A 32 16.25 -4.41 5.18
N SER A 33 17.06 -3.50 5.78
CA SER A 33 17.96 -3.86 6.88
C SER A 33 17.18 -4.32 8.10
N HIS A 34 16.07 -3.65 8.43
CA HIS A 34 15.20 -4.04 9.54
C HIS A 34 14.52 -5.39 9.29
N TYR A 35 13.96 -5.61 8.10
CA TYR A 35 13.33 -6.88 7.74
C TYR A 35 14.31 -8.05 7.82
N ARG A 36 15.55 -7.84 7.38
CA ARG A 36 16.62 -8.84 7.51
C ARG A 36 16.97 -9.15 8.96
N ALA A 37 17.03 -8.12 9.82
CA ALA A 37 17.29 -8.29 11.25
C ALA A 37 16.21 -9.12 11.95
N LEU A 38 14.94 -8.99 11.49
CA LEU A 38 13.80 -9.80 11.96
C LEU A 38 13.76 -11.22 11.33
N GLY A 39 14.62 -11.52 10.35
CA GLY A 39 14.62 -12.80 9.64
C GLY A 39 13.43 -13.00 8.71
N LEU A 40 12.84 -11.92 8.22
CA LEU A 40 11.72 -11.95 7.27
C LEU A 40 12.22 -12.18 5.84
N GLY A 41 11.49 -12.96 5.06
CA GLY A 41 11.65 -13.00 3.61
C GLY A 41 11.15 -11.69 2.99
N VAL A 42 11.62 -11.36 1.78
CA VAL A 42 11.17 -10.16 1.06
C VAL A 42 10.79 -10.52 -0.37
N LEU A 43 9.57 -10.18 -0.75
CA LEU A 43 9.04 -10.29 -2.09
C LEU A 43 8.74 -8.87 -2.62
N SER A 44 9.36 -8.50 -3.73
CA SER A 44 9.17 -7.17 -4.34
C SER A 44 8.87 -7.30 -5.84
N PRO A 45 7.60 -7.56 -6.20
CA PRO A 45 7.20 -7.74 -7.59
C PRO A 45 7.02 -6.41 -8.31
N ASN A 46 7.20 -6.42 -9.63
CA ASN A 46 6.95 -5.25 -10.47
C ASN A 46 5.48 -4.99 -10.79
N LEU A 47 4.61 -5.98 -10.69
CA LEU A 47 3.15 -5.92 -10.84
C LEU A 47 2.65 -4.95 -11.93
N ARG A 48 3.13 -5.13 -13.18
CA ARG A 48 2.74 -4.32 -14.34
C ARG A 48 3.13 -2.82 -14.23
N GLY A 49 4.19 -2.50 -13.47
CA GLY A 49 4.66 -1.13 -13.31
C GLY A 49 3.65 -0.21 -12.62
N ASN A 50 3.32 0.92 -13.22
CA ASN A 50 2.41 1.93 -12.63
C ASN A 50 0.92 1.52 -12.70
N ALA A 51 0.59 0.28 -12.31
CA ALA A 51 -0.75 -0.29 -12.46
C ALA A 51 -1.75 0.12 -11.37
N TRP A 52 -1.30 0.83 -10.32
CA TRP A 52 -2.17 1.31 -9.23
C TRP A 52 -3.13 0.24 -8.69
N MET A 53 -2.64 -1.01 -8.64
CA MET A 53 -3.39 -2.20 -8.23
C MET A 53 -4.74 -2.33 -8.96
N CYS A 54 -4.72 -2.21 -10.30
CA CYS A 54 -5.86 -2.52 -11.13
C CYS A 54 -6.28 -3.99 -10.98
N PRO A 55 -7.47 -4.41 -11.43
CA PRO A 55 -7.96 -5.77 -11.26
C PRO A 55 -6.96 -6.85 -11.67
N GLU A 56 -6.30 -6.66 -12.80
CA GLU A 56 -5.32 -7.60 -13.34
C GLU A 56 -4.06 -7.71 -12.46
N ALA A 57 -3.65 -6.61 -11.81
CA ALA A 57 -2.52 -6.63 -10.88
C ALA A 57 -2.87 -7.32 -9.55
N VAL A 58 -4.12 -7.22 -9.10
CA VAL A 58 -4.63 -7.97 -7.93
C VAL A 58 -4.53 -9.47 -8.20
N GLU A 59 -5.01 -9.94 -9.35
CA GLU A 59 -4.98 -11.36 -9.72
C GLU A 59 -3.55 -11.87 -9.90
N ASP A 60 -2.66 -11.08 -10.52
CA ASP A 60 -1.25 -11.41 -10.64
C ASP A 60 -0.58 -11.58 -9.27
N LEU A 61 -0.86 -10.66 -8.33
CA LEU A 61 -0.32 -10.77 -6.98
C LEU A 61 -0.88 -11.98 -6.25
N HIS A 62 -2.18 -12.25 -6.35
CA HIS A 62 -2.81 -13.42 -5.73
C HIS A 62 -2.17 -14.73 -6.23
N GLY A 63 -2.01 -14.89 -7.54
CA GLY A 63 -1.34 -16.04 -8.12
C GLY A 63 0.13 -16.18 -7.68
N LEU A 64 0.85 -15.04 -7.61
CA LEU A 64 2.24 -15.00 -7.14
C LEU A 64 2.36 -15.42 -5.67
N LEU A 65 1.51 -14.89 -4.78
CA LEU A 65 1.53 -15.25 -3.36
C LEU A 65 1.18 -16.73 -3.15
N ALA A 66 0.22 -17.28 -3.89
CA ALA A 66 -0.10 -18.70 -3.86
C ALA A 66 1.11 -19.57 -4.29
N CYS A 67 1.83 -19.15 -5.33
CA CYS A 67 3.05 -19.81 -5.78
C CYS A 67 4.15 -19.76 -4.70
N VAL A 68 4.43 -18.56 -4.19
CA VAL A 68 5.48 -18.36 -3.16
C VAL A 68 5.15 -19.13 -1.88
N ARG A 69 3.88 -19.15 -1.45
CA ARG A 69 3.41 -19.93 -0.29
C ARG A 69 3.73 -21.42 -0.46
N ARG A 70 3.45 -21.97 -1.63
CA ARG A 70 3.69 -23.39 -1.93
C ARG A 70 5.18 -23.74 -2.01
N GLU A 71 5.96 -22.91 -2.73
CA GLU A 71 7.37 -23.21 -3.01
C GLU A 71 8.29 -22.99 -1.80
N TYR A 72 7.96 -22.03 -0.94
CA TYR A 72 8.80 -21.59 0.19
C TYR A 72 8.16 -21.84 1.57
N ASP A 73 7.03 -22.54 1.62
CA ASP A 73 6.27 -22.80 2.87
C ASP A 73 5.98 -21.53 3.67
N VAL A 74 5.63 -20.45 2.98
CA VAL A 74 5.31 -19.16 3.61
C VAL A 74 3.95 -19.24 4.27
N ARG A 75 3.88 -18.87 5.56
CA ARG A 75 2.65 -18.85 6.33
C ARG A 75 1.97 -17.49 6.24
N ASP A 76 2.72 -16.43 6.48
CA ASP A 76 2.18 -15.09 6.66
C ASP A 76 2.78 -14.11 5.64
N PHE A 77 1.94 -13.33 4.98
CA PHE A 77 2.37 -12.19 4.17
C PHE A 77 2.05 -10.88 4.90
N LEU A 78 3.08 -10.04 5.03
CA LEU A 78 3.01 -8.69 5.59
C LEU A 78 3.15 -7.70 4.43
N LEU A 79 2.13 -6.94 4.13
CA LEU A 79 2.15 -5.99 3.03
C LEU A 79 2.57 -4.61 3.54
N LEU A 80 3.80 -4.20 3.27
CA LEU A 80 4.40 -2.99 3.87
C LEU A 80 4.98 -2.09 2.76
N SER A 81 4.32 -0.97 2.45
CA SER A 81 4.75 -0.06 1.37
C SER A 81 4.21 1.37 1.55
N GLY A 82 4.71 2.28 0.72
CA GLY A 82 4.23 3.66 0.65
C GLY A 82 3.68 4.03 -0.73
N SER A 83 2.96 5.16 -0.81
CA SER A 83 2.46 5.77 -2.04
C SER A 83 1.59 4.80 -2.86
N MET A 84 1.85 4.66 -4.16
CA MET A 84 1.19 3.67 -5.02
C MET A 84 1.29 2.26 -4.44
N GLY A 85 2.44 1.88 -3.86
CA GLY A 85 2.60 0.57 -3.21
C GLY A 85 1.73 0.43 -1.97
N GLY A 86 1.62 1.47 -1.14
CA GLY A 86 0.71 1.51 0.01
C GLY A 86 -0.76 1.41 -0.39
N THR A 87 -1.15 2.07 -1.49
CA THR A 87 -2.46 1.91 -2.14
C THR A 87 -2.68 0.45 -2.53
N GLY A 88 -1.70 -0.14 -3.21
CA GLY A 88 -1.75 -1.53 -3.65
C GLY A 88 -1.92 -2.52 -2.50
N ASN A 89 -1.21 -2.30 -1.40
CA ASN A 89 -1.34 -3.11 -0.19
C ASN A 89 -2.77 -3.12 0.36
N LEU A 90 -3.38 -1.93 0.48
CA LEU A 90 -4.74 -1.79 0.99
C LEU A 90 -5.78 -2.39 0.03
N VAL A 91 -5.65 -2.13 -1.28
CA VAL A 91 -6.55 -2.70 -2.30
C VAL A 91 -6.48 -4.22 -2.27
N TYR A 92 -5.26 -4.79 -2.23
CA TYR A 92 -5.11 -6.25 -2.13
C TYR A 92 -5.70 -6.79 -0.82
N ALA A 93 -5.46 -6.13 0.30
CA ALA A 93 -5.97 -6.56 1.60
C ALA A 93 -7.51 -6.59 1.68
N VAL A 94 -8.22 -5.66 1.04
CA VAL A 94 -9.68 -5.71 0.99
C VAL A 94 -10.21 -6.73 0.00
N ARG A 95 -9.43 -7.09 -1.03
CA ARG A 95 -9.83 -8.09 -2.04
C ARG A 95 -9.54 -9.53 -1.59
N HIS A 96 -8.42 -9.73 -0.90
CA HIS A 96 -7.95 -11.04 -0.42
C HIS A 96 -7.53 -10.98 1.06
N PRO A 97 -8.44 -10.65 1.98
CA PRO A 97 -8.09 -10.44 3.40
C PRO A 97 -7.49 -11.69 4.05
N ALA A 98 -7.87 -12.89 3.61
CA ALA A 98 -7.35 -14.16 4.15
C ALA A 98 -5.86 -14.40 3.83
N ASP A 99 -5.30 -13.72 2.84
CA ASP A 99 -3.88 -13.86 2.48
C ASP A 99 -2.97 -12.98 3.32
N VAL A 100 -3.52 -11.96 4.01
CA VAL A 100 -2.77 -10.87 4.61
C VAL A 100 -2.76 -10.97 6.13
N ALA A 101 -1.57 -11.16 6.70
CA ALA A 101 -1.39 -11.19 8.16
C ALA A 101 -1.36 -9.78 8.78
N ALA A 102 -0.85 -8.80 8.06
CA ALA A 102 -0.87 -7.38 8.45
C ALA A 102 -0.61 -6.48 7.24
N VAL A 103 -1.08 -5.24 7.31
CA VAL A 103 -0.85 -4.25 6.26
C VAL A 103 -0.38 -2.92 6.82
N ALA A 104 0.69 -2.36 6.24
CA ALA A 104 1.09 -0.98 6.46
C ALA A 104 1.05 -0.22 5.13
N ALA A 105 0.38 0.93 5.16
CA ALA A 105 0.24 1.82 4.04
C ALA A 105 0.62 3.25 4.44
N LEU A 106 1.69 3.75 3.82
CA LEU A 106 2.20 5.08 4.09
C LEU A 106 1.82 5.99 2.93
N CYS A 107 1.24 7.16 3.22
CA CYS A 107 0.73 8.12 2.24
C CYS A 107 -0.07 7.47 1.08
N PRO A 108 -1.04 6.56 1.36
CA PRO A 108 -1.75 5.85 0.31
C PRO A 108 -2.92 6.65 -0.26
N VAL A 109 -3.34 6.27 -1.47
CA VAL A 109 -4.71 6.50 -1.95
C VAL A 109 -5.62 5.42 -1.38
N THR A 110 -6.81 5.80 -0.93
CA THR A 110 -7.79 4.87 -0.36
C THR A 110 -9.09 4.80 -1.19
N ASP A 111 -9.27 5.76 -2.10
CA ASP A 111 -10.31 5.75 -3.13
C ASP A 111 -9.74 6.30 -4.43
N ILE A 112 -9.47 5.41 -5.39
CA ILE A 112 -8.77 5.76 -6.64
C ILE A 112 -9.62 6.70 -7.51
N ALA A 113 -10.95 6.56 -7.50
CA ALA A 113 -11.83 7.44 -8.28
C ALA A 113 -11.80 8.88 -7.73
N SER A 114 -11.88 9.04 -6.41
CA SER A 114 -11.79 10.36 -5.79
C SER A 114 -10.42 11.01 -5.96
N TYR A 115 -9.36 10.20 -5.90
CA TYR A 115 -8.00 10.68 -6.15
C TYR A 115 -7.79 11.08 -7.60
N HIS A 116 -8.31 10.31 -8.57
CA HIS A 116 -8.29 10.69 -9.98
C HIS A 116 -8.96 12.06 -10.20
N ALA A 117 -10.15 12.28 -9.63
CA ALA A 117 -10.85 13.57 -9.71
C ALA A 117 -10.06 14.71 -9.03
N TRP A 118 -9.35 14.40 -7.92
CA TRP A 118 -8.49 15.39 -7.27
C TRP A 118 -7.29 15.74 -8.17
N CYS A 119 -6.62 14.78 -8.81
CA CYS A 119 -5.55 15.05 -9.77
C CYS A 119 -6.05 15.91 -10.96
N ASP A 120 -7.23 15.61 -11.48
CA ASP A 120 -7.84 16.35 -12.59
C ASP A 120 -8.11 17.84 -12.22
N SER A 121 -8.44 18.10 -10.95
CA SER A 121 -8.66 19.45 -10.41
C SER A 121 -7.38 20.17 -9.94
N HIS A 122 -6.26 19.46 -9.83
CA HIS A 122 -4.96 19.99 -9.41
C HIS A 122 -3.86 19.59 -10.43
N PRO A 123 -3.97 19.99 -11.71
CA PRO A 123 -3.07 19.53 -12.74
C PRO A 123 -1.63 20.02 -12.54
N GLY A 124 -0.69 19.23 -13.07
CA GLY A 124 0.74 19.56 -13.14
C GLY A 124 1.65 18.49 -12.53
N GLY A 125 2.82 18.37 -13.16
CA GLY A 125 3.88 17.46 -12.69
C GLY A 125 3.46 16.00 -12.58
N VAL A 126 3.90 15.34 -11.53
CA VAL A 126 3.65 13.92 -11.31
C VAL A 126 2.14 13.57 -11.20
N ARG A 127 1.29 14.52 -10.83
CA ARG A 127 -0.16 14.28 -10.73
C ARG A 127 -0.80 13.99 -12.08
N ASP A 128 -0.37 14.67 -13.14
CA ASP A 128 -0.84 14.38 -14.51
C ASP A 128 -0.37 12.99 -14.98
N GLU A 129 0.89 12.64 -14.68
CA GLU A 129 1.44 11.32 -15.00
C GLU A 129 0.67 10.20 -14.26
N ILE A 130 0.39 10.39 -12.97
CA ILE A 130 -0.38 9.45 -12.14
C ILE A 130 -1.79 9.29 -12.69
N ARG A 131 -2.48 10.39 -12.98
CA ARG A 131 -3.85 10.36 -13.53
C ARG A 131 -3.91 9.54 -14.82
N LEU A 132 -3.00 9.79 -15.75
CA LEU A 132 -2.92 9.05 -17.01
C LEU A 132 -2.56 7.57 -16.81
N ALA A 133 -1.68 7.27 -15.87
CA ALA A 133 -1.33 5.89 -15.53
C ALA A 133 -2.52 5.13 -14.93
N ILE A 134 -3.31 5.77 -14.06
CA ILE A 134 -4.55 5.20 -13.52
C ILE A 134 -5.55 4.93 -14.65
N GLU A 135 -5.79 5.90 -15.54
CA GLU A 135 -6.70 5.72 -16.69
C GLU A 135 -6.26 4.54 -17.57
N ALA A 136 -4.95 4.46 -17.88
CA ALA A 136 -4.41 3.35 -18.68
C ALA A 136 -4.59 1.99 -17.99
N ALA A 137 -4.30 1.91 -16.68
CA ALA A 137 -4.38 0.67 -15.91
C ALA A 137 -5.83 0.19 -15.70
N TYR A 138 -6.77 1.13 -15.50
CA TYR A 138 -8.18 0.82 -15.28
C TYR A 138 -9.00 0.73 -16.57
N GLY A 139 -8.41 1.03 -17.74
CA GLY A 139 -9.06 0.96 -19.05
C GLY A 139 -9.96 2.14 -19.35
N GLY A 140 -9.75 3.30 -18.70
CA GLY A 140 -10.47 4.54 -18.90
C GLY A 140 -10.69 5.31 -17.60
N ARG A 141 -11.37 6.44 -17.70
CA ARG A 141 -11.72 7.32 -16.57
C ARG A 141 -12.76 6.67 -15.64
N PRO A 142 -12.91 7.14 -14.39
CA PRO A 142 -13.90 6.60 -13.44
C PRO A 142 -15.33 6.56 -14.00
N GLU A 143 -15.74 7.57 -14.78
CA GLU A 143 -17.08 7.64 -15.39
C GLU A 143 -17.27 6.59 -16.48
N GLN A 144 -16.21 6.13 -17.11
CA GLN A 144 -16.22 5.09 -18.16
C GLN A 144 -16.11 3.68 -17.58
N GLN A 145 -15.50 3.54 -16.40
CA GLN A 145 -15.21 2.26 -15.74
C GLN A 145 -15.68 2.23 -14.27
N PRO A 146 -16.91 2.68 -13.95
CA PRO A 146 -17.32 2.91 -12.56
C PRO A 146 -17.22 1.67 -11.68
N ASP A 147 -17.54 0.49 -12.20
CA ASP A 147 -17.50 -0.75 -11.44
C ASP A 147 -16.07 -1.19 -11.11
N ARG A 148 -15.11 -0.97 -12.03
CA ARG A 148 -13.71 -1.29 -11.78
C ARG A 148 -13.12 -0.43 -10.67
N TYR A 149 -13.40 0.87 -10.68
CA TYR A 149 -12.97 1.77 -9.63
C TYR A 149 -13.67 1.49 -8.29
N ALA A 150 -14.98 1.24 -8.31
CA ALA A 150 -15.75 0.94 -7.11
C ALA A 150 -15.26 -0.34 -6.43
N ALA A 151 -14.97 -1.40 -7.19
CA ALA A 151 -14.49 -2.67 -6.68
C ALA A 151 -13.10 -2.57 -6.01
N HIS A 152 -12.30 -1.55 -6.35
CA HIS A 152 -10.96 -1.30 -5.82
C HIS A 152 -10.88 -0.08 -4.88
N SER A 153 -12.03 0.50 -4.51
CA SER A 153 -12.09 1.54 -3.47
C SER A 153 -12.00 0.91 -2.09
N VAL A 154 -10.88 1.14 -1.40
CA VAL A 154 -10.67 0.65 -0.02
C VAL A 154 -11.71 1.21 0.94
N THR A 155 -12.08 2.49 0.79
CA THR A 155 -13.09 3.14 1.65
C THR A 155 -14.48 2.52 1.51
N ARG A 156 -14.79 1.89 0.38
CA ARG A 156 -16.07 1.18 0.17
C ARG A 156 -16.10 -0.23 0.76
N HIS A 157 -14.92 -0.81 0.98
CA HIS A 157 -14.74 -2.19 1.45
C HIS A 157 -13.90 -2.23 2.75
N ALA A 158 -13.91 -1.16 3.53
CA ALA A 158 -13.07 -1.01 4.71
C ALA A 158 -13.32 -2.09 5.77
N GLU A 159 -14.53 -2.64 5.83
CA GLU A 159 -14.91 -3.74 6.73
C GLU A 159 -14.13 -5.04 6.49
N ALA A 160 -13.56 -5.20 5.30
CA ALA A 160 -12.70 -6.35 4.99
C ALA A 160 -11.30 -6.26 5.61
N LEU A 161 -10.90 -5.08 6.11
CA LEU A 161 -9.62 -4.89 6.81
C LEU A 161 -9.70 -5.43 8.24
N THR A 162 -9.72 -6.73 8.38
CA THR A 162 -9.83 -7.43 9.68
C THR A 162 -8.48 -7.72 10.33
N MET A 163 -7.39 -7.65 9.56
CA MET A 163 -6.01 -7.79 10.03
C MET A 163 -5.51 -6.51 10.71
N PRO A 164 -4.37 -6.53 11.43
CA PRO A 164 -3.69 -5.31 11.87
C PRO A 164 -3.36 -4.37 10.70
N VAL A 165 -3.76 -3.10 10.83
CA VAL A 165 -3.56 -2.06 9.83
C VAL A 165 -2.74 -0.93 10.43
N PHE A 166 -1.65 -0.56 9.76
CA PHE A 166 -0.91 0.67 10.03
C PHE A 166 -1.12 1.66 8.88
N LEU A 167 -1.59 2.84 9.21
CA LEU A 167 -1.85 3.90 8.23
C LEU A 167 -1.15 5.18 8.68
N SER A 168 -0.32 5.76 7.83
CA SER A 168 0.33 7.04 8.12
C SER A 168 0.29 7.99 6.93
N HIS A 169 0.15 9.30 7.23
CA HIS A 169 0.14 10.34 6.22
C HIS A 169 0.66 11.66 6.78
N ALA A 170 1.39 12.44 5.96
CA ALA A 170 1.80 13.80 6.31
C ALA A 170 0.74 14.81 5.87
N THR A 171 0.48 15.84 6.70
CA THR A 171 -0.55 16.84 6.38
C THR A 171 -0.14 17.79 5.26
N GLY A 172 1.16 17.91 4.98
CA GLY A 172 1.72 18.72 3.89
C GLY A 172 2.00 17.95 2.60
N ASP A 173 1.49 16.71 2.47
CA ASP A 173 1.63 15.91 1.24
C ASP A 173 0.88 16.59 0.08
N ASP A 174 1.63 17.00 -0.95
CA ASP A 174 1.12 17.69 -2.14
C ASP A 174 0.95 16.75 -3.35
N VAL A 175 1.31 15.47 -3.21
CA VAL A 175 1.13 14.43 -4.22
C VAL A 175 -0.16 13.65 -3.99
N ILE A 176 -0.37 13.17 -2.77
CA ILE A 176 -1.60 12.48 -2.37
C ILE A 176 -2.19 13.20 -1.15
N PRO A 177 -3.40 13.78 -1.24
CA PRO A 177 -3.95 14.55 -0.15
C PRO A 177 -4.21 13.66 1.08
N VAL A 178 -3.82 14.14 2.28
CA VAL A 178 -4.03 13.47 3.58
C VAL A 178 -5.49 13.07 3.80
N GLN A 179 -6.40 13.73 3.11
CA GLN A 179 -7.83 13.44 3.13
C GLN A 179 -8.14 11.97 2.76
N GLN A 180 -7.35 11.35 1.88
CA GLN A 180 -7.47 9.94 1.54
C GLN A 180 -7.37 9.05 2.80
N SER A 181 -6.36 9.24 3.63
CA SER A 181 -6.19 8.48 4.87
C SER A 181 -7.22 8.83 5.94
N ARG A 182 -7.60 10.10 6.06
CA ARG A 182 -8.67 10.55 6.97
C ARG A 182 -10.01 9.92 6.62
N ASP A 183 -10.32 9.75 5.34
CA ASP A 183 -11.56 9.12 4.87
C ASP A 183 -11.61 7.64 5.24
N LEU A 184 -10.52 6.90 5.05
CA LEU A 184 -10.44 5.51 5.49
C LEU A 184 -10.58 5.39 7.02
N ARG A 185 -9.87 6.22 7.78
CA ARG A 185 -9.99 6.26 9.24
C ARG A 185 -11.44 6.47 9.69
N ARG A 186 -12.19 7.35 9.01
CA ARG A 186 -13.61 7.60 9.34
C ARG A 186 -14.51 6.40 9.05
N ARG A 187 -14.13 5.53 8.11
CA ARG A 187 -14.85 4.28 7.82
C ARG A 187 -14.59 3.18 8.86
N LEU A 188 -13.55 3.32 9.67
CA LEU A 188 -13.14 2.35 10.69
C LEU A 188 -13.19 2.98 12.11
N PRO A 189 -14.32 3.55 12.55
CA PRO A 189 -14.40 4.24 13.83
C PRO A 189 -14.23 3.24 14.98
N GLY A 190 -13.23 3.48 15.86
CA GLY A 190 -12.98 2.64 17.03
C GLY A 190 -12.40 1.25 16.72
N ALA A 191 -11.94 1.01 15.49
CA ALA A 191 -11.32 -0.26 15.14
C ALA A 191 -10.03 -0.47 15.95
N SER A 192 -9.99 -1.52 16.77
CA SER A 192 -8.83 -1.84 17.62
C SER A 192 -7.63 -2.33 16.82
N ASN A 193 -7.84 -2.76 15.59
CA ASN A 193 -6.79 -3.22 14.67
C ASN A 193 -6.19 -2.11 13.80
N LEU A 194 -6.67 -0.84 13.90
CA LEU A 194 -6.14 0.29 13.14
C LEU A 194 -5.21 1.14 14.01
N THR A 195 -3.95 1.25 13.62
CA THR A 195 -3.01 2.28 14.08
C THR A 195 -2.95 3.39 13.04
N TYR A 196 -3.38 4.60 13.38
CA TYR A 196 -3.32 5.76 12.49
C TYR A 196 -2.35 6.80 13.02
N VAL A 197 -1.37 7.20 12.20
CA VAL A 197 -0.37 8.22 12.52
C VAL A 197 -0.45 9.33 11.47
N GLU A 198 -0.93 10.50 11.88
CA GLU A 198 -0.91 11.71 11.08
C GLU A 198 0.29 12.57 11.49
N ILE A 199 1.13 12.95 10.53
CA ILE A 199 2.35 13.73 10.77
C ILE A 199 2.06 15.17 10.36
N GLU A 200 2.15 16.10 11.30
CA GLU A 200 1.93 17.52 11.02
C GLU A 200 3.03 18.10 10.13
N GLY A 201 2.64 18.81 9.07
CA GLY A 201 3.55 19.28 8.02
C GLY A 201 4.11 18.13 7.20
N GLY A 202 5.39 18.23 6.83
CA GLY A 202 6.09 17.24 6.02
C GLY A 202 5.62 17.19 4.56
N ASP A 203 6.17 16.26 3.81
CA ASP A 203 5.90 16.02 2.40
C ASP A 203 5.47 14.58 2.14
N HIS A 204 5.36 14.20 0.87
CA HIS A 204 4.94 12.86 0.45
C HIS A 204 5.85 11.74 0.98
N ASP A 205 7.16 11.98 1.09
CA ASP A 205 8.14 10.99 1.54
C ASP A 205 8.28 10.94 3.08
N THR A 206 7.79 11.93 3.80
CA THR A 206 7.93 12.03 5.27
C THR A 206 7.43 10.78 6.01
N PRO A 207 6.27 10.17 5.69
CA PRO A 207 5.82 8.95 6.36
C PRO A 207 6.75 7.75 6.16
N LEU A 208 7.52 7.70 5.08
CA LEU A 208 8.45 6.60 4.81
C LEU A 208 9.57 6.51 5.86
N HIS A 209 9.87 7.64 6.52
CA HIS A 209 10.99 7.75 7.45
C HIS A 209 10.59 8.04 8.90
N LYS A 210 9.40 8.63 9.11
CA LYS A 210 9.00 9.18 10.43
C LYS A 210 7.67 8.63 10.95
N SER A 211 7.09 7.63 10.30
CA SER A 211 5.77 7.12 10.70
C SER A 211 5.77 6.27 11.97
N GLY A 212 6.88 5.67 12.33
CA GLY A 212 6.94 4.65 13.39
C GLY A 212 6.43 3.28 12.93
N MET A 213 6.40 3.01 11.60
CA MET A 213 5.95 1.72 11.05
C MET A 213 6.82 0.55 11.51
N LEU A 214 8.14 0.73 11.56
CA LEU A 214 9.05 -0.34 11.97
C LEU A 214 8.88 -0.69 13.45
N GLU A 215 8.69 0.30 14.32
CA GLU A 215 8.38 0.11 15.73
C GLU A 215 7.00 -0.54 15.95
N TRP A 216 6.02 -0.25 15.08
CA TRP A 216 4.74 -0.93 15.08
C TRP A 216 4.88 -2.40 14.67
N LEU A 217 5.71 -2.67 13.65
CA LEU A 217 6.01 -4.04 13.22
C LEU A 217 6.62 -4.85 14.35
N ASP A 218 7.56 -4.27 15.10
CA ASP A 218 8.22 -4.93 16.24
C ASP A 218 7.25 -5.29 17.37
N ARG A 219 6.30 -4.41 17.70
CA ARG A 219 5.41 -4.54 18.85
C ARG A 219 4.18 -5.38 18.61
N GLY A 220 3.68 -5.40 17.38
CA GLY A 220 2.33 -5.91 17.11
C GLY A 220 2.26 -7.21 16.34
N ILE A 221 3.36 -7.68 15.77
CA ILE A 221 3.34 -8.79 14.82
C ILE A 221 4.40 -9.86 15.16
N VAL A 222 5.38 -9.52 16.00
CA VAL A 222 6.52 -10.40 16.33
C VAL A 222 6.30 -11.16 17.66
N ASP A 223 5.32 -10.78 18.47
CA ASP A 223 4.88 -11.48 19.67
C ASP A 223 3.72 -12.44 19.35
#